data_0b8ff11a68e8ba91947355da401d47cd
#
_entry.id   0b8ff11a68e8ba91947355da401d47cd
#
_cell.length_a   1.000
_cell.length_b   1.000
_cell.length_c   1.000
_cell.angle_alpha   90.00
_cell.angle_beta   90.00
_cell.angle_gamma   90.00
#
_symmetry.space_group_name_H-M   'P 1'
#
loop_
_entity.id
_entity.type
_entity.pdbx_description
1 polymer ?
#
loop_
_entity_poly.entity_id
_entity_poly.type
_entity_poly.pdbx_seq_one_letter_code
_entity_poly.pdbx_strand_id
1 'polypeptide(L)'
;ALWIFPGILHRGTFSDVHATEDDLASASGYFTIEIPAPLEVMTALILAFVLGIGLSIVPRGVLRRGFLEFREIITALISRIIIPLLPLHIFGIFLNLTQSGEVGKVISTLLVVVVVVLVLEVVILGTQYGIAGAVSRRNPVKAVWTMKDAYLTALGTSSSAATIPVTLRQTLKNGVRHPVANFVVPLCATIHLAGSASKITAFAIAITFTQGVGVSTGQWIGFVFMLGIVMVAAPGVPGGAIMAAVGILQSMLGFDEQQIALMI
;
A
#
# COMPACT_ATOMS: atom_id res chain seq x y z
N ALA A 1 -15.22 1.08 -5.48
CA ALA A 1 -15.16 0.15 -4.34
C ALA A 1 -16.36 0.31 -3.42
N LEU A 2 -16.67 1.53 -2.89
CA LEU A 2 -17.79 1.78 -1.95
C LEU A 2 -19.17 1.27 -2.44
N TRP A 3 -19.40 1.18 -3.75
CA TRP A 3 -20.65 0.69 -4.35
C TRP A 3 -20.60 -0.80 -4.72
N ILE A 4 -19.41 -1.38 -4.84
CA ILE A 4 -19.21 -2.77 -5.27
C ILE A 4 -19.29 -3.72 -4.08
N PHE A 5 -18.64 -3.37 -2.96
CA PHE A 5 -18.56 -4.24 -1.79
C PHE A 5 -19.90 -4.56 -1.14
N PRO A 6 -20.88 -3.62 -1.00
CA PRO A 6 -22.19 -3.97 -0.43
C PRO A 6 -22.96 -5.03 -1.20
N GLY A 7 -22.70 -5.21 -2.50
CA GLY A 7 -23.34 -6.24 -3.33
C GLY A 7 -22.64 -7.61 -3.31
N ILE A 8 -21.39 -7.65 -2.82
CA ILE A 8 -20.54 -8.86 -2.87
C ILE A 8 -20.26 -9.41 -1.47
N LEU A 9 -20.10 -8.53 -0.48
CA LEU A 9 -19.80 -8.92 0.91
C LEU A 9 -21.01 -8.70 1.80
N HIS A 10 -21.30 -9.67 2.67
CA HIS A 10 -22.34 -9.51 3.68
C HIS A 10 -21.81 -8.69 4.86
N ARG A 11 -22.63 -7.74 5.35
CA ARG A 11 -22.34 -6.99 6.58
C ARG A 11 -22.22 -7.95 7.77
N GLY A 12 -21.24 -7.74 8.61
CA GLY A 12 -21.07 -8.54 9.84
C GLY A 12 -20.41 -9.90 9.62
N THR A 13 -19.83 -10.18 8.44
CA THR A 13 -19.11 -11.44 8.20
C THR A 13 -17.96 -11.65 9.20
N PHE A 14 -17.42 -10.57 9.76
CA PHE A 14 -16.40 -10.57 10.82
C PHE A 14 -16.91 -9.99 12.15
N SER A 15 -18.22 -9.67 12.29
CA SER A 15 -18.73 -9.16 13.57
C SER A 15 -18.67 -10.21 14.68
N ASP A 16 -18.62 -11.48 14.30
CA ASP A 16 -18.46 -12.61 15.23
C ASP A 16 -16.97 -12.94 15.48
N VAL A 17 -16.05 -12.22 14.83
CA VAL A 17 -14.58 -12.35 15.03
C VAL A 17 -14.11 -11.60 16.27
N HIS A 18 -14.97 -10.82 16.93
CA HIS A 18 -14.72 -10.45 18.30
C HIS A 18 -14.84 -11.74 19.15
N ALA A 19 -13.71 -12.48 19.22
CA ALA A 19 -13.53 -13.42 20.30
C ALA A 19 -13.94 -12.69 21.58
N THR A 20 -14.88 -13.25 22.33
CA THR A 20 -15.26 -12.75 23.65
C THR A 20 -13.97 -12.50 24.41
N GLU A 21 -13.90 -11.43 25.20
CA GLU A 21 -12.69 -11.09 26.00
C GLU A 21 -12.13 -12.30 26.77
N ASP A 22 -12.98 -13.28 27.09
CA ASP A 22 -12.60 -14.54 27.74
C ASP A 22 -11.83 -15.51 26.81
N ASP A 23 -12.07 -15.52 25.50
CA ASP A 23 -11.33 -16.37 24.55
C ASP A 23 -9.96 -15.75 24.20
N LEU A 24 -9.81 -14.41 24.29
CA LEU A 24 -8.55 -13.71 24.11
C LEU A 24 -7.61 -13.87 25.33
N ALA A 25 -8.14 -14.16 26.51
CA ALA A 25 -7.36 -14.37 27.72
C ALA A 25 -6.42 -15.59 27.62
N SER A 26 -6.70 -16.54 26.74
CA SER A 26 -5.85 -17.72 26.52
C SER A 26 -4.64 -17.46 25.58
N ALA A 27 -4.65 -16.36 24.82
CA ALA A 27 -3.62 -16.02 23.84
C ALA A 27 -2.87 -14.71 24.18
N SER A 28 -3.04 -14.16 25.37
CA SER A 28 -2.29 -12.99 25.81
C SER A 28 -0.80 -13.30 25.86
N GLY A 29 0.02 -12.47 25.21
CA GLY A 29 1.48 -12.61 25.24
C GLY A 29 2.00 -12.54 26.68
N TYR A 30 3.03 -13.33 27.00
CA TYR A 30 3.65 -13.34 28.34
C TYR A 30 4.22 -11.98 28.77
N PHE A 31 4.48 -11.09 27.82
CA PHE A 31 4.92 -9.71 28.06
C PHE A 31 4.62 -8.85 26.85
N THR A 32 4.31 -7.59 27.08
CA THR A 32 4.18 -6.55 26.06
C THR A 32 5.33 -5.55 26.24
N ILE A 33 6.04 -5.27 25.15
CA ILE A 33 7.05 -4.22 25.13
C ILE A 33 6.42 -3.01 24.48
N GLU A 34 6.02 -2.03 25.28
CA GLU A 34 5.54 -0.75 24.76
C GLU A 34 6.75 0.13 24.43
N ILE A 35 6.96 0.37 23.13
CA ILE A 35 7.94 1.34 22.65
C ILE A 35 7.17 2.56 22.16
N PRO A 36 7.06 3.62 22.97
CA PRO A 36 6.34 4.82 22.56
C PRO A 36 7.01 5.43 21.33
N ALA A 37 6.22 5.73 20.30
CA ALA A 37 6.73 6.38 19.11
C ALA A 37 7.26 7.79 19.47
N PRO A 38 8.48 8.16 19.07
CA PRO A 38 9.06 9.48 19.37
C PRO A 38 8.28 10.64 18.71
N LEU A 39 7.51 10.34 17.66
CA LEU A 39 6.63 11.27 16.96
C LEU A 39 5.34 10.54 16.59
N GLU A 40 4.20 11.15 16.83
CA GLU A 40 2.94 10.71 16.24
C GLU A 40 3.00 10.81 14.71
N VAL A 41 2.28 9.91 14.03
CA VAL A 41 2.31 9.80 12.57
C VAL A 41 1.90 11.10 11.88
N MET A 42 0.84 11.77 12.38
CA MET A 42 0.39 13.04 11.80
C MET A 42 1.42 14.16 12.00
N THR A 43 2.06 14.20 13.15
CA THR A 43 3.13 15.14 13.46
C THR A 43 4.35 14.89 12.55
N ALA A 44 4.74 13.63 12.38
CA ALA A 44 5.83 13.23 11.49
C ALA A 44 5.55 13.61 10.02
N LEU A 45 4.31 13.42 9.54
CA LEU A 45 3.87 13.82 8.22
C LEU A 45 3.95 15.33 8.00
N ILE A 46 3.41 16.12 8.92
CA ILE A 46 3.46 17.59 8.84
C ILE A 46 4.91 18.06 8.83
N LEU A 47 5.74 17.50 9.72
CA LEU A 47 7.16 17.83 9.79
C LEU A 47 7.89 17.48 8.48
N ALA A 48 7.61 16.31 7.91
CA ALA A 48 8.20 15.88 6.64
C ALA A 48 7.81 16.83 5.49
N PHE A 49 6.57 17.32 5.46
CA PHE A 49 6.12 18.31 4.47
C PHE A 49 6.85 19.65 4.63
N VAL A 50 6.86 20.18 5.85
CA VAL A 50 7.51 21.47 6.14
C VAL A 50 9.01 21.41 5.79
N LEU A 51 9.67 20.35 6.24
CA LEU A 51 11.10 20.14 5.93
C LEU A 51 11.34 19.89 4.45
N GLY A 52 10.49 19.09 3.79
CA GLY A 52 10.61 18.82 2.35
C GLY A 52 10.50 20.08 1.50
N ILE A 53 9.52 20.94 1.78
CA ILE A 53 9.35 22.24 1.13
C ILE A 53 10.54 23.14 1.46
N GLY A 54 10.93 23.25 2.72
CA GLY A 54 12.08 24.05 3.15
C GLY A 54 13.39 23.63 2.46
N LEU A 55 13.65 22.33 2.39
CA LEU A 55 14.83 21.77 1.73
C LEU A 55 14.81 21.92 0.20
N SER A 56 13.64 22.08 -0.41
CA SER A 56 13.53 22.39 -1.85
C SER A 56 13.98 23.83 -2.18
N ILE A 57 13.78 24.75 -1.22
CA ILE A 57 14.13 26.18 -1.36
C ILE A 57 15.61 26.40 -1.07
N VAL A 58 16.23 25.58 -0.21
CA VAL A 58 17.66 25.67 0.18
C VAL A 58 18.47 24.54 -0.48
N PRO A 59 18.78 24.66 -1.77
CA PRO A 59 19.48 23.60 -2.49
C PRO A 59 20.97 23.58 -2.13
N ARG A 60 21.52 22.63 -1.48
CA ARG A 60 22.94 22.38 -1.13
C ARG A 60 23.28 22.44 0.37
N GLY A 61 22.28 22.41 1.25
CA GLY A 61 22.53 22.40 2.70
C GLY A 61 23.02 21.04 3.21
N VAL A 62 23.79 21.07 4.29
CA VAL A 62 24.21 19.90 5.07
C VAL A 62 22.97 19.11 5.53
N LEU A 63 21.92 19.82 5.90
CA LEU A 63 20.65 19.24 6.33
C LEU A 63 20.01 18.33 5.27
N ARG A 64 19.99 18.74 4.00
CA ARG A 64 19.47 17.91 2.90
C ARG A 64 20.24 16.61 2.77
N ARG A 65 21.55 16.65 2.90
CA ARG A 65 22.41 15.46 2.83
C ARG A 65 22.13 14.54 3.99
N GLY A 66 22.02 15.07 5.23
CA GLY A 66 21.66 14.30 6.41
C GLY A 66 20.30 13.60 6.28
N PHE A 67 19.27 14.26 5.73
CA PHE A 67 17.96 13.60 5.49
C PHE A 67 18.01 12.52 4.41
N LEU A 68 18.84 12.68 3.39
CA LEU A 68 19.03 11.62 2.38
C LEU A 68 19.73 10.39 2.98
N GLU A 69 20.77 10.60 3.78
CA GLU A 69 21.45 9.52 4.49
C GLU A 69 20.53 8.85 5.52
N PHE A 70 19.76 9.62 6.28
CA PHE A 70 18.75 9.08 7.20
C PHE A 70 17.69 8.24 6.48
N ARG A 71 17.21 8.69 5.32
CA ARG A 71 16.30 7.92 4.47
C ARG A 71 16.92 6.57 4.06
N GLU A 72 18.21 6.53 3.70
CA GLU A 72 18.88 5.28 3.35
C GLU A 72 18.97 4.34 4.53
N ILE A 73 19.29 4.85 5.73
CA ILE A 73 19.33 4.06 6.96
C ILE A 73 17.95 3.44 7.26
N ILE A 74 16.88 4.24 7.23
CA ILE A 74 15.52 3.76 7.47
C ILE A 74 15.09 2.75 6.40
N THR A 75 15.40 3.00 5.13
CA THR A 75 15.10 2.05 4.05
C THR A 75 15.85 0.73 4.24
N ALA A 76 17.11 0.77 4.66
CA ALA A 76 17.90 -0.42 4.97
C ALA A 76 17.33 -1.18 6.18
N LEU A 77 16.89 -0.48 7.25
CA LEU A 77 16.24 -1.07 8.41
C LEU A 77 14.97 -1.83 7.98
N ILE A 78 14.10 -1.18 7.23
CA ILE A 78 12.85 -1.78 6.75
C ILE A 78 13.15 -3.01 5.89
N SER A 79 14.04 -2.90 4.90
CA SER A 79 14.29 -3.97 3.94
C SER A 79 15.09 -5.14 4.51
N ARG A 80 15.98 -4.92 5.48
CA ARG A 80 16.86 -5.96 6.03
C ARG A 80 16.37 -6.57 7.34
N ILE A 81 15.50 -5.88 8.08
CA ILE A 81 15.02 -6.35 9.39
C ILE A 81 13.50 -6.55 9.34
N ILE A 82 12.73 -5.52 9.04
CA ILE A 82 11.26 -5.59 9.14
C ILE A 82 10.69 -6.56 8.10
N ILE A 83 11.04 -6.40 6.83
CA ILE A 83 10.50 -7.24 5.75
C ILE A 83 10.83 -8.74 5.94
N PRO A 84 12.05 -9.16 6.31
CA PRO A 84 12.33 -10.57 6.60
C PRO A 84 11.58 -11.14 7.82
N LEU A 85 11.21 -10.31 8.80
CA LEU A 85 10.43 -10.71 9.96
C LEU A 85 8.92 -10.74 9.72
N LEU A 86 8.42 -10.07 8.67
CA LEU A 86 7.00 -10.04 8.33
C LEU A 86 6.38 -11.43 8.17
N PRO A 87 6.97 -12.42 7.48
CA PRO A 87 6.39 -13.75 7.36
C PRO A 87 6.17 -14.44 8.70
N LEU A 88 7.06 -14.22 9.67
CA LEU A 88 6.92 -14.76 11.01
C LEU A 88 5.76 -14.10 11.77
N HIS A 89 5.64 -12.80 11.66
CA HIS A 89 4.52 -12.03 12.23
C HIS A 89 3.18 -12.47 11.63
N ILE A 90 3.09 -12.55 10.30
CA ILE A 90 1.90 -13.01 9.57
C ILE A 90 1.54 -14.45 9.97
N PHE A 91 2.54 -15.33 10.09
CA PHE A 91 2.35 -16.70 10.55
C PHE A 91 1.71 -16.74 11.95
N GLY A 92 2.19 -15.90 12.89
CA GLY A 92 1.61 -15.80 14.23
C GLY A 92 0.14 -15.37 14.22
N ILE A 93 -0.23 -14.40 13.36
CA ILE A 93 -1.61 -13.95 13.20
C ILE A 93 -2.49 -15.07 12.64
N PHE A 94 -2.06 -15.75 11.58
CA PHE A 94 -2.82 -16.87 11.01
C PHE A 94 -2.93 -18.04 11.98
N LEU A 95 -1.94 -18.26 12.83
CA LEU A 95 -2.01 -19.27 13.87
C LEU A 95 -3.13 -18.95 14.88
N ASN A 96 -3.21 -17.68 15.31
CA ASN A 96 -4.27 -17.20 16.20
C ASN A 96 -5.66 -17.31 15.54
N LEU A 97 -5.80 -16.89 14.28
CA LEU A 97 -7.03 -17.04 13.50
C LEU A 97 -7.43 -18.52 13.29
N THR A 98 -6.45 -19.43 13.22
CA THR A 98 -6.72 -20.87 13.08
C THR A 98 -7.31 -21.44 14.37
N GLN A 99 -6.85 -20.95 15.50
CA GLN A 99 -7.35 -21.38 16.81
C GLN A 99 -8.81 -20.95 17.03
N SER A 100 -9.23 -19.79 16.50
CA SER A 100 -10.61 -19.32 16.54
C SER A 100 -11.56 -20.04 15.55
N GLY A 101 -11.04 -20.90 14.67
CA GLY A 101 -11.85 -21.65 13.68
C GLY A 101 -12.35 -20.84 12.48
N GLU A 102 -11.97 -19.56 12.36
CA GLU A 102 -12.51 -18.63 11.37
C GLU A 102 -11.67 -18.45 10.09
N VAL A 103 -10.54 -19.14 9.99
CA VAL A 103 -9.62 -19.04 8.84
C VAL A 103 -10.33 -19.21 7.50
N GLY A 104 -11.29 -20.14 7.41
CA GLY A 104 -12.03 -20.36 6.16
C GLY A 104 -12.84 -19.15 5.71
N LYS A 105 -13.51 -18.47 6.63
CA LYS A 105 -14.27 -17.24 6.35
C LYS A 105 -13.34 -16.10 5.95
N VAL A 106 -12.26 -15.90 6.70
CA VAL A 106 -11.26 -14.84 6.43
C VAL A 106 -10.65 -15.04 5.05
N ILE A 107 -10.17 -16.26 4.74
CA ILE A 107 -9.57 -16.56 3.43
C ILE A 107 -10.56 -16.35 2.30
N SER A 108 -11.80 -16.82 2.43
CA SER A 108 -12.81 -16.65 1.37
C SER A 108 -13.13 -15.17 1.11
N THR A 109 -13.25 -14.37 2.16
CA THR A 109 -13.52 -12.94 2.05
C THR A 109 -12.32 -12.19 1.46
N LEU A 110 -11.11 -12.49 1.92
CA LEU A 110 -9.88 -11.91 1.35
C LEU A 110 -9.72 -12.28 -0.13
N LEU A 111 -10.06 -13.51 -0.52
CA LEU A 111 -10.01 -13.93 -1.92
C LEU A 111 -10.95 -13.10 -2.79
N VAL A 112 -12.18 -12.85 -2.32
CA VAL A 112 -13.14 -11.99 -3.03
C VAL A 112 -12.58 -10.58 -3.18
N VAL A 113 -12.00 -10.02 -2.10
CA VAL A 113 -11.39 -8.68 -2.13
C VAL A 113 -10.22 -8.64 -3.12
N VAL A 114 -9.37 -9.66 -3.13
CA VAL A 114 -8.25 -9.77 -4.09
C VAL A 114 -8.76 -9.79 -5.53
N VAL A 115 -9.79 -10.56 -5.84
CA VAL A 115 -10.40 -10.60 -7.18
C VAL A 115 -10.94 -9.23 -7.58
N VAL A 116 -11.67 -8.57 -6.67
CA VAL A 116 -12.20 -7.21 -6.92
C VAL A 116 -11.07 -6.22 -7.18
N VAL A 117 -9.99 -6.28 -6.37
CA VAL A 117 -8.80 -5.43 -6.56
C VAL A 117 -8.16 -5.69 -7.93
N LEU A 118 -7.97 -6.95 -8.32
CA LEU A 118 -7.41 -7.29 -9.63
C LEU A 118 -8.27 -6.75 -10.79
N VAL A 119 -9.59 -6.84 -10.69
CA VAL A 119 -10.50 -6.26 -11.69
C VAL A 119 -10.36 -4.74 -11.73
N LEU A 120 -10.31 -4.08 -10.57
CA LEU A 120 -10.10 -2.63 -10.49
C LEU A 120 -8.76 -2.21 -11.11
N GLU A 121 -7.68 -2.94 -10.87
CA GLU A 121 -6.36 -2.68 -11.48
C GLU A 121 -6.40 -2.82 -13.00
N VAL A 122 -7.08 -3.83 -13.53
CA VAL A 122 -7.26 -3.99 -14.98
C VAL A 122 -8.04 -2.81 -15.56
N VAL A 123 -9.09 -2.35 -14.90
CA VAL A 123 -9.89 -1.19 -15.31
C VAL A 123 -9.04 0.09 -15.28
N ILE A 124 -8.28 0.33 -14.19
CA ILE A 124 -7.40 1.50 -14.05
C ILE A 124 -6.33 1.48 -15.16
N LEU A 125 -5.66 0.35 -15.36
CA LEU A 125 -4.68 0.17 -16.43
C LEU A 125 -5.31 0.40 -17.81
N GLY A 126 -6.46 -0.21 -18.07
CA GLY A 126 -7.19 -0.05 -19.32
C GLY A 126 -7.55 1.41 -19.61
N THR A 127 -8.03 2.14 -18.63
CA THR A 127 -8.34 3.57 -18.76
C THR A 127 -7.08 4.41 -19.00
N GLN A 128 -6.01 4.19 -18.23
CA GLN A 128 -4.74 4.92 -18.40
C GLN A 128 -4.13 4.70 -19.80
N TYR A 129 -4.02 3.45 -20.24
CA TYR A 129 -3.53 3.13 -21.58
C TYR A 129 -4.50 3.58 -22.68
N GLY A 130 -5.80 3.53 -22.44
CA GLY A 130 -6.83 4.05 -23.33
C GLY A 130 -6.66 5.56 -23.57
N ILE A 131 -6.55 6.34 -22.50
CA ILE A 131 -6.30 7.78 -22.56
C ILE A 131 -4.97 8.08 -23.24
N ALA A 132 -3.89 7.39 -22.83
CA ALA A 132 -2.58 7.55 -23.44
C ALA A 132 -2.58 7.20 -24.93
N GLY A 133 -3.27 6.13 -25.32
CA GLY A 133 -3.43 5.72 -26.71
C GLY A 133 -4.20 6.75 -27.54
N ALA A 134 -5.30 7.29 -27.00
CA ALA A 134 -6.09 8.32 -27.65
C ALA A 134 -5.30 9.61 -27.88
N VAL A 135 -4.55 10.07 -26.84
CA VAL A 135 -3.72 11.28 -26.94
C VAL A 135 -2.52 11.09 -27.87
N SER A 136 -1.86 9.94 -27.79
CA SER A 136 -0.67 9.64 -28.60
C SER A 136 -0.98 9.08 -29.99
N ARG A 137 -2.25 8.81 -30.29
CA ARG A 137 -2.72 8.12 -31.52
C ARG A 137 -2.03 6.78 -31.74
N ARG A 138 -1.77 6.04 -30.65
CA ARG A 138 -1.14 4.72 -30.67
C ARG A 138 -2.11 3.65 -30.15
N ASN A 139 -1.92 2.42 -30.60
CA ASN A 139 -2.75 1.31 -30.15
C ASN A 139 -2.45 0.97 -28.68
N PRO A 140 -3.42 1.16 -27.76
CA PRO A 140 -3.22 0.93 -26.33
C PRO A 140 -2.94 -0.55 -26.01
N VAL A 141 -3.59 -1.49 -26.72
CA VAL A 141 -3.41 -2.92 -26.50
C VAL A 141 -1.98 -3.35 -26.82
N LYS A 142 -1.43 -2.85 -27.94
CA LYS A 142 -0.04 -3.12 -28.31
C LYS A 142 0.93 -2.52 -27.28
N ALA A 143 0.61 -1.35 -26.75
CA ALA A 143 1.43 -0.69 -25.72
C ALA A 143 1.47 -1.51 -24.43
N VAL A 144 0.31 -2.00 -23.94
CA VAL A 144 0.23 -2.90 -22.77
C VAL A 144 1.02 -4.18 -23.03
N TRP A 145 0.83 -4.80 -24.18
CA TRP A 145 1.52 -6.06 -24.52
C TRP A 145 3.05 -5.90 -24.56
N THR A 146 3.54 -4.77 -25.03
CA THR A 146 4.97 -4.44 -25.00
C THR A 146 5.51 -4.39 -23.56
N MET A 147 4.68 -3.97 -22.60
CA MET A 147 5.09 -3.86 -21.19
C MET A 147 4.99 -5.17 -20.40
N LYS A 148 4.59 -6.29 -21.01
CA LYS A 148 4.38 -7.58 -20.32
C LYS A 148 5.57 -8.03 -19.47
N ASP A 149 6.81 -7.86 -19.97
CA ASP A 149 8.01 -8.27 -19.25
C ASP A 149 8.23 -7.42 -17.99
N ALA A 150 7.85 -6.14 -18.02
CA ALA A 150 7.89 -5.28 -16.86
C ALA A 150 6.84 -5.70 -15.81
N TYR A 151 5.64 -6.08 -16.22
CA TYR A 151 4.60 -6.61 -15.33
C TYR A 151 5.03 -7.93 -14.68
N LEU A 152 5.57 -8.86 -15.45
CA LEU A 152 6.06 -10.13 -14.90
C LEU A 152 7.21 -9.91 -13.91
N THR A 153 8.13 -9.00 -14.22
CA THR A 153 9.22 -8.63 -13.31
C THR A 153 8.68 -7.98 -12.04
N ALA A 154 7.69 -7.08 -12.15
CA ALA A 154 7.07 -6.44 -11.00
C ALA A 154 6.35 -7.45 -10.10
N LEU A 155 5.62 -8.41 -10.67
CA LEU A 155 4.98 -9.50 -9.94
C LEU A 155 6.01 -10.36 -9.20
N GLY A 156 7.11 -10.72 -9.86
CA GLY A 156 8.13 -11.58 -9.26
C GLY A 156 8.96 -10.88 -8.19
N THR A 157 9.21 -9.57 -8.32
CA THR A 157 10.03 -8.81 -7.37
C THR A 157 9.22 -8.10 -6.30
N SER A 158 7.92 -7.88 -6.52
CA SER A 158 7.07 -7.03 -5.69
C SER A 158 7.68 -5.64 -5.40
N SER A 159 8.60 -5.16 -6.24
CA SER A 159 9.37 -3.94 -6.04
C SER A 159 9.37 -3.08 -7.30
N SER A 160 8.79 -1.89 -7.20
CA SER A 160 8.81 -0.90 -8.28
C SER A 160 10.25 -0.43 -8.59
N ALA A 161 11.08 -0.29 -7.58
CA ALA A 161 12.47 0.13 -7.75
C ALA A 161 13.31 -0.93 -8.50
N ALA A 162 13.17 -2.20 -8.15
CA ALA A 162 13.87 -3.31 -8.83
C ALA A 162 13.42 -3.48 -10.29
N THR A 163 12.21 -3.04 -10.63
CA THR A 163 11.62 -3.16 -11.95
C THR A 163 12.05 -2.04 -12.91
N ILE A 164 12.61 -0.92 -12.40
CA ILE A 164 13.00 0.25 -13.20
C ILE A 164 13.75 -0.10 -14.49
N PRO A 165 14.82 -0.94 -14.49
CA PRO A 165 15.58 -1.22 -15.71
C PRO A 165 14.76 -1.90 -16.79
N VAL A 166 13.84 -2.80 -16.39
CA VAL A 166 12.98 -3.52 -17.34
C VAL A 166 11.89 -2.58 -17.85
N THR A 167 11.24 -1.84 -16.97
CA THR A 167 10.22 -0.84 -17.31
C THR A 167 10.77 0.19 -18.29
N LEU A 168 11.98 0.71 -18.05
CA LEU A 168 12.63 1.67 -18.92
C LEU A 168 12.85 1.08 -20.33
N ARG A 169 13.36 -0.14 -20.41
CA ARG A 169 13.60 -0.83 -21.69
C ARG A 169 12.31 -1.00 -22.48
N GLN A 170 11.23 -1.44 -21.83
CA GLN A 170 9.94 -1.62 -22.49
C GLN A 170 9.27 -0.29 -22.86
N THR A 171 9.43 0.74 -22.04
CA THR A 171 8.95 2.11 -22.34
C THR A 171 9.63 2.67 -23.60
N LEU A 172 10.93 2.45 -23.76
CA LEU A 172 11.65 2.83 -24.99
C LEU A 172 11.17 2.04 -26.22
N LYS A 173 10.87 0.73 -26.07
CA LYS A 173 10.25 -0.06 -27.15
C LYS A 173 8.86 0.45 -27.54
N ASN A 174 8.12 1.02 -26.60
CA ASN A 174 6.85 1.72 -26.87
C ASN A 174 7.05 3.06 -27.60
N GLY A 175 8.30 3.44 -27.90
CA GLY A 175 8.65 4.63 -28.68
C GLY A 175 8.58 5.94 -27.89
N VAL A 176 8.72 5.87 -26.56
CA VAL A 176 8.94 7.06 -25.72
C VAL A 176 10.36 7.53 -25.91
N ARG A 177 10.57 8.85 -26.02
CA ARG A 177 11.90 9.45 -26.21
C ARG A 177 12.80 9.19 -24.98
N HIS A 178 14.08 8.88 -25.22
CA HIS A 178 15.07 8.57 -24.18
C HIS A 178 15.11 9.56 -23.02
N PRO A 179 15.19 10.88 -23.23
CA PRO A 179 15.24 11.84 -22.10
C PRO A 179 13.99 11.78 -21.22
N VAL A 180 12.81 11.58 -21.83
CA VAL A 180 11.54 11.49 -21.10
C VAL A 180 11.46 10.17 -20.31
N ALA A 181 11.79 9.04 -20.96
CA ALA A 181 11.75 7.74 -20.31
C ALA A 181 12.74 7.67 -19.14
N ASN A 182 13.98 8.13 -19.31
CA ASN A 182 15.02 8.12 -18.28
C ASN A 182 14.67 9.00 -17.06
N PHE A 183 13.86 10.02 -17.24
CA PHE A 183 13.40 10.86 -16.14
C PHE A 183 12.12 10.31 -15.49
N VAL A 184 11.09 10.02 -16.31
CA VAL A 184 9.76 9.69 -15.82
C VAL A 184 9.71 8.29 -15.18
N VAL A 185 10.39 7.29 -15.76
CA VAL A 185 10.29 5.92 -15.23
C VAL A 185 10.87 5.80 -13.82
N PRO A 186 12.10 6.27 -13.52
CA PRO A 186 12.61 6.24 -12.15
C PRO A 186 11.79 7.09 -11.18
N LEU A 187 11.33 8.27 -11.63
CA LEU A 187 10.52 9.17 -10.83
C LEU A 187 9.19 8.51 -10.45
N CYS A 188 8.45 7.99 -11.43
CA CYS A 188 7.15 7.36 -11.20
C CYS A 188 7.24 6.05 -10.42
N ALA A 189 8.36 5.35 -10.45
CA ALA A 189 8.57 4.14 -9.64
C ALA A 189 8.50 4.41 -8.12
N THR A 190 8.69 5.65 -7.70
CA THR A 190 8.66 6.06 -6.29
C THR A 190 7.46 6.93 -5.94
N ILE A 191 6.98 7.78 -6.86
CA ILE A 191 5.91 8.74 -6.54
C ILE A 191 4.53 8.35 -7.09
N HIS A 192 4.44 7.36 -7.99
CA HIS A 192 3.18 6.95 -8.60
C HIS A 192 2.80 5.53 -8.19
N LEU A 193 2.30 5.39 -6.98
CA LEU A 193 1.86 4.13 -6.38
C LEU A 193 0.32 3.98 -6.43
N ALA A 194 -0.29 4.30 -7.58
CA ALA A 194 -1.74 4.25 -7.75
C ALA A 194 -2.33 2.86 -7.45
N GLY A 195 -1.66 1.79 -7.87
CA GLY A 195 -2.08 0.42 -7.58
C GLY A 195 -2.06 0.12 -6.07
N SER A 196 -1.02 0.55 -5.35
CA SER A 196 -0.97 0.39 -3.91
C SER A 196 -2.06 1.21 -3.20
N ALA A 197 -2.30 2.44 -3.63
CA ALA A 197 -3.36 3.28 -3.06
C ALA A 197 -4.75 2.67 -3.27
N SER A 198 -5.05 2.17 -4.48
CA SER A 198 -6.34 1.51 -4.77
C SER A 198 -6.49 0.20 -3.99
N LYS A 199 -5.42 -0.61 -3.88
CA LYS A 199 -5.42 -1.84 -3.09
C LYS A 199 -5.68 -1.54 -1.61
N ILE A 200 -4.91 -0.65 -1.00
CA ILE A 200 -5.06 -0.29 0.42
C ILE A 200 -6.47 0.24 0.70
N THR A 201 -6.99 1.13 -0.15
CA THR A 201 -8.35 1.65 -0.02
C THR A 201 -9.40 0.55 -0.13
N ALA A 202 -9.26 -0.36 -1.09
CA ALA A 202 -10.21 -1.46 -1.29
C ALA A 202 -10.24 -2.42 -0.10
N PHE A 203 -9.07 -2.79 0.42
CA PHE A 203 -8.97 -3.64 1.62
C PHE A 203 -9.54 -2.92 2.85
N ALA A 204 -9.22 -1.64 3.05
CA ALA A 204 -9.75 -0.86 4.15
C ALA A 204 -11.29 -0.79 4.12
N ILE A 205 -11.88 -0.56 2.93
CA ILE A 205 -13.35 -0.58 2.77
C ILE A 205 -13.91 -1.97 3.07
N ALA A 206 -13.27 -3.02 2.59
CA ALA A 206 -13.74 -4.38 2.82
C ALA A 206 -13.73 -4.74 4.31
N ILE A 207 -12.65 -4.43 5.02
CA ILE A 207 -12.51 -4.68 6.46
C ILE A 207 -13.56 -3.89 7.25
N THR A 208 -13.67 -2.58 7.02
CA THR A 208 -14.67 -1.75 7.73
C THR A 208 -16.10 -2.21 7.44
N PHE A 209 -16.38 -2.63 6.21
CA PHE A 209 -17.70 -3.12 5.82
C PHE A 209 -18.04 -4.45 6.49
N THR A 210 -17.11 -5.40 6.50
CA THR A 210 -17.31 -6.73 7.09
C THR A 210 -17.40 -6.70 8.61
N GLN A 211 -16.70 -5.76 9.25
CA GLN A 211 -16.77 -5.56 10.71
C GLN A 211 -17.93 -4.65 11.15
N GLY A 212 -18.69 -4.09 10.21
CA GLY A 212 -19.80 -3.20 10.53
C GLY A 212 -19.38 -1.84 11.07
N VAL A 213 -18.11 -1.46 10.94
CA VAL A 213 -17.58 -0.15 11.39
C VAL A 213 -18.13 0.95 10.49
N GLY A 214 -18.87 1.88 11.07
CA GLY A 214 -19.45 3.01 10.36
C GLY A 214 -18.41 4.10 10.08
N VAL A 215 -17.88 4.15 8.88
CA VAL A 215 -16.98 5.24 8.43
C VAL A 215 -17.76 6.19 7.53
N SER A 216 -17.78 7.48 7.88
CA SER A 216 -18.48 8.51 7.10
C SER A 216 -17.82 8.74 5.73
N THR A 217 -18.59 9.19 4.75
CA THR A 217 -18.08 9.55 3.42
C THR A 217 -16.98 10.61 3.50
N GLY A 218 -17.09 11.56 4.43
CA GLY A 218 -16.07 12.59 4.66
C GLY A 218 -14.75 12.02 5.15
N GLN A 219 -14.78 11.03 6.05
CA GLN A 219 -13.58 10.32 6.51
C GLN A 219 -12.93 9.54 5.37
N TRP A 220 -13.72 8.88 4.51
CA TRP A 220 -13.17 8.21 3.33
C TRP A 220 -12.50 9.16 2.35
N ILE A 221 -13.09 10.33 2.08
CA ILE A 221 -12.48 11.33 1.21
C ILE A 221 -11.18 11.83 1.83
N GLY A 222 -11.18 12.15 3.12
CA GLY A 222 -9.98 12.55 3.85
C GLY A 222 -8.89 11.48 3.83
N PHE A 223 -9.26 10.22 4.10
CA PHE A 223 -8.34 9.08 4.06
C PHE A 223 -7.70 8.90 2.69
N VAL A 224 -8.49 8.88 1.61
CA VAL A 224 -7.97 8.70 0.24
C VAL A 224 -7.04 9.84 -0.15
N PHE A 225 -7.36 11.08 0.23
CA PHE A 225 -6.50 12.23 0.00
C PHE A 225 -5.17 12.11 0.75
N MET A 226 -5.22 11.80 2.05
CA MET A 226 -4.01 11.60 2.86
C MET A 226 -3.19 10.40 2.40
N LEU A 227 -3.86 9.30 2.00
CA LEU A 227 -3.19 8.14 1.42
C LEU A 227 -2.41 8.51 0.15
N GLY A 228 -3.02 9.31 -0.74
CA GLY A 228 -2.35 9.82 -1.94
C GLY A 228 -1.06 10.57 -1.61
N ILE A 229 -1.08 11.40 -0.58
CA ILE A 229 0.08 12.14 -0.10
C ILE A 229 1.16 11.20 0.45
N VAL A 230 0.78 10.26 1.31
CA VAL A 230 1.69 9.29 1.92
C VAL A 230 2.33 8.39 0.87
N MET A 231 1.58 8.00 -0.16
CA MET A 231 2.09 7.15 -1.24
C MET A 231 3.21 7.81 -2.03
N VAL A 232 3.29 9.14 -2.11
CA VAL A 232 4.42 9.85 -2.73
C VAL A 232 5.73 9.62 -1.96
N ALA A 233 5.65 9.41 -0.66
CA ALA A 233 6.80 9.17 0.21
C ALA A 233 7.09 7.67 0.45
N ALA A 234 6.19 6.79 0.05
CA ALA A 234 6.33 5.36 0.28
C ALA A 234 7.51 4.77 -0.52
N PRO A 235 8.33 3.90 0.10
CA PRO A 235 9.42 3.27 -0.60
C PRO A 235 8.90 2.22 -1.59
N GLY A 236 9.51 2.15 -2.79
CA GLY A 236 9.17 1.19 -3.85
C GLY A 236 9.72 -0.22 -3.60
N VAL A 237 9.65 -0.72 -2.37
CA VAL A 237 10.09 -2.05 -1.93
C VAL A 237 8.90 -2.91 -1.53
N PRO A 238 9.03 -4.25 -1.49
CA PRO A 238 7.95 -5.13 -1.01
C PRO A 238 7.40 -4.67 0.35
N GLY A 239 6.08 -4.61 0.49
CA GLY A 239 5.42 -4.15 1.73
C GLY A 239 5.54 -2.66 2.04
N GLY A 240 6.38 -1.90 1.34
CA GLY A 240 6.68 -0.50 1.68
C GLY A 240 5.47 0.43 1.65
N ALA A 241 4.54 0.23 0.74
CA ALA A 241 3.35 1.04 0.63
C ALA A 241 2.40 0.86 1.84
N ILE A 242 2.16 -0.40 2.26
CA ILE A 242 1.29 -0.66 3.41
C ILE A 242 1.93 -0.18 4.71
N MET A 243 3.24 -0.38 4.88
CA MET A 243 3.97 0.12 6.03
C MET A 243 3.93 1.65 6.14
N ALA A 244 3.99 2.36 5.00
CA ALA A 244 3.81 3.80 4.97
C ALA A 244 2.37 4.23 5.34
N ALA A 245 1.37 3.40 5.04
CA ALA A 245 -0.04 3.69 5.29
C ALA A 245 -0.51 3.35 6.72
N VAL A 246 0.23 2.53 7.48
CA VAL A 246 -0.17 2.06 8.82
C VAL A 246 -0.68 3.20 9.68
N GLY A 247 0.07 4.27 9.78
CA GLY A 247 -0.29 5.36 10.67
C GLY A 247 -1.55 6.11 10.28
N ILE A 248 -1.86 6.26 9.00
CA ILE A 248 -3.12 6.87 8.58
C ILE A 248 -4.30 5.91 8.71
N LEU A 249 -4.08 4.60 8.55
CA LEU A 249 -5.09 3.59 8.83
C LEU A 249 -5.50 3.62 10.30
N GLN A 250 -4.53 3.67 11.21
CA GLN A 250 -4.77 3.78 12.65
C GLN A 250 -5.42 5.12 13.02
N SER A 251 -4.83 6.24 12.62
CA SER A 251 -5.28 7.57 13.06
C SER A 251 -6.59 8.03 12.45
N MET A 252 -6.90 7.66 11.20
CA MET A 252 -8.09 8.14 10.49
C MET A 252 -9.24 7.14 10.47
N LEU A 253 -8.94 5.83 10.41
CA LEU A 253 -9.94 4.77 10.33
C LEU A 253 -10.04 3.97 11.63
N GLY A 254 -9.13 4.18 12.59
CA GLY A 254 -9.13 3.49 13.88
C GLY A 254 -8.74 2.02 13.78
N PHE A 255 -7.95 1.64 12.76
CA PHE A 255 -7.54 0.25 12.57
C PHE A 255 -6.62 -0.22 13.69
N ASP A 256 -6.89 -1.41 14.19
CA ASP A 256 -6.03 -2.12 15.12
C ASP A 256 -4.91 -2.91 14.40
N GLU A 257 -4.01 -3.51 15.18
CA GLU A 257 -2.90 -4.29 14.63
C GLU A 257 -3.35 -5.52 13.84
N GLN A 258 -4.46 -6.15 14.24
CA GLN A 258 -4.99 -7.33 13.55
C GLN A 258 -5.56 -6.96 12.18
N GLN A 259 -6.31 -5.85 12.10
CA GLN A 259 -6.85 -5.34 10.85
C GLN A 259 -5.73 -4.93 9.87
N ILE A 260 -4.68 -4.30 10.37
CA ILE A 260 -3.51 -3.93 9.57
C ILE A 260 -2.79 -5.17 9.06
N ALA A 261 -2.63 -6.17 9.91
CA ALA A 261 -1.97 -7.42 9.56
C ALA A 261 -2.70 -8.19 8.45
N LEU A 262 -4.04 -8.12 8.39
CA LEU A 262 -4.83 -8.68 7.29
C LEU A 262 -4.57 -7.98 5.95
N MET A 263 -4.00 -6.79 5.95
CA MET A 263 -3.72 -5.99 4.75
C MET A 263 -2.30 -6.17 4.21
N ILE A 264 -1.39 -6.71 5.00
CA ILE A 264 0.02 -6.99 4.65
C ILE A 264 0.14 -8.27 3.87
#